data_fdb30c3dc7bcb6b277421b6d77d312be
#
_entry.id   fdb30c3dc7bcb6b277421b6d77d312be
#
_cell.length_a   1.000
_cell.length_b   1.000
_cell.length_c   1.000
_cell.angle_alpha   90.00
_cell.angle_beta   90.00
_cell.angle_gamma   90.00
#
_symmetry.space_group_name_H-M   'P 1'
#
loop_
_entity.id
_entity.type
_entity.pdbx_description
1 polymer ?
#
loop_
_entity_poly.entity_id
_entity_poly.type
_entity_poly.pdbx_seq_one_letter_code
_entity_poly.pdbx_strand_id
1 'polypeptide(L)'
;LEGKWRLENAGYYDDVYDTKEEAIEALKKFAGKNAVKPKSKQIEFAVYQRRADNTLFITPKGKSNIIIQDGFKSSKEAFDYIKEHQSEMEERYKTLMSNSNAEFGENRERKGRDYRGGKDISAQEFMETFGFRGVEFGNWTNQKDRQVAINNAYDAFMDLAEVLGVSPKALSLNGKLGMAFGARGRGKFNAHYERDKVVINLTKTKGAGSLAHEWFHALDHYFATLGKADSMEFATNLH
;
A
#
# COMPACT_ATOMS: atom_id res chain seq x y z
N LEU A 1 -23.48 26.16 -28.60
CA LEU A 1 -22.17 25.65 -29.06
C LEU A 1 -22.24 24.12 -29.14
N GLU A 2 -23.23 23.54 -29.79
CA GLU A 2 -23.34 22.11 -30.02
C GLU A 2 -22.30 21.70 -31.07
N GLY A 3 -21.48 20.68 -30.74
CA GLY A 3 -20.54 20.01 -31.65
C GLY A 3 -19.10 20.54 -31.66
N LYS A 4 -18.70 21.46 -30.77
CA LYS A 4 -17.32 21.96 -30.71
C LYS A 4 -16.56 21.48 -29.47
N TRP A 5 -15.26 21.27 -29.61
CA TRP A 5 -14.39 20.79 -28.54
C TRP A 5 -13.59 21.93 -27.94
N ARG A 6 -13.55 22.01 -26.59
CA ARG A 6 -12.81 23.00 -25.82
C ARG A 6 -11.81 22.30 -24.89
N LEU A 7 -10.60 22.86 -24.78
CA LEU A 7 -9.61 22.38 -23.81
C LEU A 7 -9.84 23.13 -22.47
N GLU A 8 -10.38 22.46 -21.46
CA GLU A 8 -10.54 22.98 -20.10
C GLU A 8 -9.28 22.73 -19.27
N ASN A 9 -8.90 23.69 -18.42
CA ASN A 9 -7.78 23.68 -17.47
C ASN A 9 -6.36 24.00 -17.99
N ALA A 10 -6.19 24.53 -19.15
CA ALA A 10 -4.87 24.96 -19.60
C ALA A 10 -4.50 26.42 -19.25
N GLY A 11 -5.31 27.15 -18.50
CA GLY A 11 -5.00 28.49 -17.99
C GLY A 11 -4.77 29.57 -19.05
N TYR A 12 -4.90 29.28 -20.34
CA TYR A 12 -4.69 30.19 -21.45
C TYR A 12 -5.49 29.79 -22.69
N TYR A 13 -6.37 30.72 -23.10
CA TYR A 13 -7.11 30.83 -24.37
C TYR A 13 -8.29 29.88 -24.64
N ASP A 14 -9.37 30.55 -25.07
CA ASP A 14 -10.65 30.02 -25.58
C ASP A 14 -10.54 29.38 -26.98
N ASP A 15 -9.55 28.57 -27.25
CA ASP A 15 -9.44 27.88 -28.53
C ASP A 15 -10.50 26.76 -28.61
N VAL A 16 -11.39 26.93 -29.57
CA VAL A 16 -12.49 26.01 -29.86
C VAL A 16 -12.15 25.28 -31.14
N TYR A 17 -12.20 23.95 -31.10
CA TYR A 17 -11.87 23.07 -32.25
C TYR A 17 -13.13 22.45 -32.85
N ASP A 18 -13.13 22.30 -34.15
CA ASP A 18 -14.29 21.74 -34.88
C ASP A 18 -14.35 20.22 -34.73
N THR A 19 -13.20 19.55 -34.53
CA THR A 19 -13.13 18.10 -34.33
C THR A 19 -12.38 17.71 -33.09
N LYS A 20 -12.67 16.52 -32.58
CA LYS A 20 -11.97 15.92 -31.42
C LYS A 20 -10.49 15.68 -31.74
N GLU A 21 -10.20 15.29 -32.95
CA GLU A 21 -8.87 14.99 -33.46
C GLU A 21 -8.00 16.25 -33.46
N GLU A 22 -8.52 17.39 -33.92
CA GLU A 22 -7.84 18.70 -33.87
C GLU A 22 -7.54 19.14 -32.46
N ALA A 23 -8.50 18.98 -31.53
CA ALA A 23 -8.30 19.28 -30.10
C ALA A 23 -7.19 18.39 -29.49
N ILE A 24 -7.16 17.11 -29.82
CA ILE A 24 -6.12 16.17 -29.36
C ILE A 24 -4.73 16.54 -29.93
N GLU A 25 -4.66 16.93 -31.19
CA GLU A 25 -3.40 17.33 -31.83
C GLU A 25 -2.86 18.63 -31.23
N ALA A 26 -3.73 19.61 -30.96
CA ALA A 26 -3.39 20.83 -30.25
C ALA A 26 -2.87 20.55 -28.84
N LEU A 27 -3.51 19.63 -28.09
CA LEU A 27 -3.08 19.15 -26.77
C LEU A 27 -1.69 18.52 -26.82
N LYS A 28 -1.39 17.69 -27.80
CA LYS A 28 -0.07 17.07 -28.01
C LYS A 28 1.00 18.12 -28.32
N LYS A 29 0.68 19.12 -29.17
CA LYS A 29 1.58 20.24 -29.49
C LYS A 29 1.85 21.12 -28.28
N PHE A 30 0.84 21.38 -27.46
CA PHE A 30 0.96 22.15 -26.22
C PHE A 30 1.78 21.39 -25.19
N ALA A 31 1.50 20.10 -24.97
CA ALA A 31 2.28 19.24 -24.09
C ALA A 31 3.73 19.11 -24.54
N GLY A 32 4.00 19.02 -25.82
CA GLY A 32 5.37 18.95 -26.36
C GLY A 32 6.17 20.25 -26.19
N LYS A 33 5.51 21.42 -26.24
CA LYS A 33 6.18 22.72 -26.03
C LYS A 33 6.38 23.10 -24.56
N ASN A 34 5.50 22.62 -23.66
CA ASN A 34 5.51 22.91 -22.24
C ASN A 34 5.93 21.73 -21.37
N ALA A 35 6.43 20.66 -21.94
CA ALA A 35 7.06 19.59 -21.20
C ALA A 35 8.40 20.10 -20.59
N VAL A 36 8.29 20.99 -19.61
CA VAL A 36 9.31 21.09 -18.56
C VAL A 36 9.29 19.73 -17.89
N LYS A 37 10.21 18.84 -18.30
CA LYS A 37 10.49 17.64 -17.51
C LYS A 37 10.68 18.14 -16.09
N PRO A 38 9.86 17.73 -15.11
CA PRO A 38 10.13 18.09 -13.74
C PRO A 38 11.58 17.67 -13.51
N LYS A 39 12.45 18.58 -13.10
CA LYS A 39 13.79 18.21 -12.65
C LYS A 39 13.55 17.19 -11.58
N SER A 40 13.81 15.92 -11.87
CA SER A 40 13.72 14.85 -10.91
C SER A 40 14.60 15.29 -9.76
N LYS A 41 14.00 15.51 -8.59
CA LYS A 41 14.74 15.93 -7.40
C LYS A 41 15.80 14.85 -7.19
N GLN A 42 17.07 15.20 -7.38
CA GLN A 42 18.19 14.28 -7.25
C GLN A 42 18.10 13.62 -5.88
N ILE A 43 18.24 12.31 -5.81
CA ILE A 43 18.13 11.56 -4.57
C ILE A 43 19.41 11.80 -3.77
N GLU A 44 19.29 12.39 -2.58
CA GLU A 44 20.41 12.54 -1.68
C GLU A 44 20.69 11.21 -0.98
N PHE A 45 21.95 10.77 -0.99
CA PHE A 45 22.43 9.61 -0.26
C PHE A 45 23.22 10.01 0.98
N ALA A 46 23.18 9.18 2.01
CA ALA A 46 23.89 9.35 3.27
C ALA A 46 24.66 8.08 3.64
N VAL A 47 25.78 8.25 4.33
CA VAL A 47 26.61 7.16 4.82
C VAL A 47 26.33 6.93 6.30
N TYR A 48 26.08 5.69 6.69
CA TYR A 48 25.85 5.26 8.06
C TYR A 48 26.82 4.15 8.44
N GLN A 49 27.07 4.01 9.73
CA GLN A 49 27.94 2.97 10.27
C GLN A 49 27.11 1.89 10.98
N ARG A 50 27.39 0.64 10.67
CA ARG A 50 26.80 -0.52 11.33
C ARG A 50 27.46 -0.75 12.68
N ARG A 51 26.68 -0.82 13.75
CA ARG A 51 27.21 -0.97 15.13
C ARG A 51 27.88 -2.33 15.39
N ALA A 52 27.47 -3.37 14.64
CA ALA A 52 27.92 -4.73 14.88
C ALA A 52 29.37 -4.97 14.45
N ASP A 53 29.80 -4.38 13.34
CA ASP A 53 31.08 -4.65 12.68
C ASP A 53 31.84 -3.40 12.24
N ASN A 54 31.30 -2.22 12.57
CA ASN A 54 31.82 -0.89 12.17
C ASN A 54 31.91 -0.66 10.64
N THR A 55 31.32 -1.51 9.82
CA THR A 55 31.25 -1.29 8.37
C THR A 55 30.34 -0.12 8.04
N LEU A 56 30.65 0.56 6.94
CA LEU A 56 29.86 1.68 6.45
C LEU A 56 28.97 1.26 5.29
N PHE A 57 27.77 1.83 5.23
CA PHE A 57 26.80 1.57 4.18
C PHE A 57 26.10 2.85 3.72
N ILE A 58 25.66 2.86 2.48
CA ILE A 58 24.99 3.98 1.82
C ILE A 58 23.50 3.72 1.75
N THR A 59 22.71 4.74 2.14
CA THR A 59 21.23 4.72 2.09
C THR A 59 20.72 6.02 1.49
N PRO A 60 19.50 6.08 0.96
CA PRO A 60 18.84 7.35 0.70
C PRO A 60 18.66 8.12 2.01
N LYS A 61 18.93 9.41 1.98
CA LYS A 61 18.85 10.29 3.17
C LYS A 61 17.46 10.20 3.82
N GLY A 62 17.43 9.91 5.13
CA GLY A 62 16.20 9.72 5.90
C GLY A 62 15.54 8.34 5.75
N LYS A 63 16.18 7.37 5.08
CA LYS A 63 15.65 6.01 4.87
C LYS A 63 16.71 4.95 5.20
N SER A 64 17.19 4.95 6.44
CA SER A 64 18.28 4.07 6.92
C SER A 64 18.00 2.56 6.84
N ASN A 65 16.76 2.17 6.63
CA ASN A 65 16.34 0.78 6.42
C ASN A 65 16.55 0.28 4.97
N ILE A 66 16.88 1.18 4.02
CA ILE A 66 17.09 0.82 2.61
C ILE A 66 18.58 0.94 2.30
N ILE A 67 19.30 -0.18 2.35
CA ILE A 67 20.73 -0.21 2.02
C ILE A 67 20.89 -0.31 0.51
N ILE A 68 21.56 0.70 -0.09
CA ILE A 68 21.88 0.71 -1.52
C ILE A 68 23.19 0.00 -1.78
N GLN A 69 24.20 0.28 -0.96
CA GLN A 69 25.52 -0.35 -1.05
C GLN A 69 26.13 -0.41 0.34
N ASP A 70 26.86 -1.48 0.65
CA ASP A 70 27.53 -1.67 1.94
C ASP A 70 28.97 -2.18 1.77
N GLY A 71 29.66 -2.39 2.91
CA GLY A 71 30.98 -2.98 2.94
C GLY A 71 32.11 -1.98 2.86
N PHE A 72 31.86 -0.67 2.96
CA PHE A 72 32.93 0.35 2.96
C PHE A 72 33.69 0.35 4.28
N LYS A 73 35.03 0.50 4.17
CA LYS A 73 35.95 0.56 5.32
C LYS A 73 36.19 1.98 5.81
N SER A 74 35.93 2.98 4.98
CA SER A 74 36.11 4.39 5.32
C SER A 74 35.02 5.28 4.74
N SER A 75 34.73 6.38 5.44
CA SER A 75 33.75 7.38 4.96
C SER A 75 34.19 8.01 3.64
N LYS A 76 35.48 8.20 3.44
CA LYS A 76 36.02 8.74 2.17
C LYS A 76 35.66 7.83 1.01
N GLU A 77 35.91 6.54 1.12
CA GLU A 77 35.59 5.52 0.12
C GLU A 77 34.08 5.54 -0.22
N ALA A 78 33.22 5.58 0.80
CA ALA A 78 31.77 5.62 0.61
C ALA A 78 31.29 6.93 -0.08
N PHE A 79 31.86 8.09 0.27
CA PHE A 79 31.52 9.36 -0.37
C PHE A 79 32.08 9.46 -1.80
N ASP A 80 33.25 8.93 -2.07
CA ASP A 80 33.81 8.87 -3.42
C ASP A 80 32.95 7.97 -4.30
N TYR A 81 32.50 6.82 -3.78
CA TYR A 81 31.55 5.93 -4.45
C TYR A 81 30.22 6.64 -4.78
N ILE A 82 29.65 7.43 -3.85
CA ILE A 82 28.43 8.19 -4.11
C ILE A 82 28.61 9.13 -5.30
N LYS A 83 29.76 9.84 -5.38
CA LYS A 83 30.02 10.79 -6.47
C LYS A 83 30.14 10.11 -7.82
N GLU A 84 30.79 8.95 -7.86
CA GLU A 84 31.06 8.23 -9.11
C GLU A 84 29.84 7.45 -9.61
N HIS A 85 28.98 6.95 -8.69
CA HIS A 85 27.89 6.04 -9.01
C HIS A 85 26.49 6.61 -8.71
N GLN A 86 26.35 7.94 -8.61
CA GLN A 86 25.09 8.59 -8.24
C GLN A 86 23.88 8.11 -9.07
N SER A 87 24.04 8.07 -10.41
CA SER A 87 22.97 7.66 -11.31
C SER A 87 22.59 6.19 -11.17
N GLU A 88 23.59 5.31 -11.01
CA GLU A 88 23.40 3.89 -10.80
C GLU A 88 22.67 3.61 -9.47
N MET A 89 23.06 4.30 -8.41
CA MET A 89 22.40 4.20 -7.12
C MET A 89 20.95 4.71 -7.15
N GLU A 90 20.68 5.78 -7.91
CA GLU A 90 19.32 6.26 -8.12
C GLU A 90 18.46 5.25 -8.86
N GLU A 91 18.97 4.59 -9.89
CA GLU A 91 18.27 3.53 -10.60
C GLU A 91 18.05 2.32 -9.71
N ARG A 92 19.07 1.91 -8.95
CA ARG A 92 18.95 0.80 -7.99
C ARG A 92 17.90 1.10 -6.92
N TYR A 93 17.89 2.32 -6.39
CA TYR A 93 16.87 2.76 -5.45
C TYR A 93 15.46 2.75 -6.07
N LYS A 94 15.31 3.28 -7.30
CA LYS A 94 14.02 3.23 -8.02
C LYS A 94 13.56 1.78 -8.26
N THR A 95 14.47 0.89 -8.61
CA THR A 95 14.18 -0.54 -8.80
C THR A 95 13.77 -1.20 -7.49
N LEU A 96 14.49 -0.94 -6.40
CA LEU A 96 14.11 -1.43 -5.07
C LEU A 96 12.75 -0.90 -4.64
N MET A 97 12.47 0.39 -4.89
CA MET A 97 11.19 1.01 -4.57
C MET A 97 10.06 0.56 -5.50
N SER A 98 10.34 0.29 -6.78
CA SER A 98 9.34 -0.28 -7.69
C SER A 98 9.04 -1.73 -7.32
N ASN A 99 10.04 -2.51 -6.92
CA ASN A 99 9.85 -3.88 -6.45
C ASN A 99 9.14 -3.91 -5.09
N SER A 100 9.47 -3.01 -4.15
CA SER A 100 8.73 -2.87 -2.90
C SER A 100 7.31 -2.34 -3.11
N ASN A 101 7.11 -1.44 -4.08
CA ASN A 101 5.79 -1.00 -4.51
C ASN A 101 5.06 -2.08 -5.36
N ALA A 102 5.78 -2.99 -6.01
CA ALA A 102 5.19 -4.15 -6.70
C ALA A 102 4.81 -5.27 -5.71
N GLU A 103 5.52 -5.39 -4.60
CA GLU A 103 5.17 -6.31 -3.52
C GLU A 103 3.95 -5.82 -2.73
N PHE A 104 3.73 -4.49 -2.65
CA PHE A 104 2.57 -3.83 -2.04
C PHE A 104 1.82 -2.92 -3.04
N GLY A 105 2.02 -3.13 -4.34
CA GLY A 105 1.50 -2.34 -5.44
C GLY A 105 -0.01 -2.46 -5.60
N GLU A 106 -0.54 -1.79 -6.61
CA GLU A 106 -1.96 -1.81 -6.95
C GLU A 106 -2.54 -3.23 -6.88
N ASN A 107 -3.73 -3.37 -6.31
CA ASN A 107 -4.44 -4.64 -6.28
C ASN A 107 -4.47 -5.20 -7.71
N ARG A 108 -3.81 -6.34 -7.92
CA ARG A 108 -3.89 -7.03 -9.21
C ARG A 108 -5.34 -7.50 -9.41
N GLU A 109 -5.77 -7.54 -10.66
CA GLU A 109 -7.06 -8.13 -10.99
C GLU A 109 -7.12 -9.54 -10.42
N ARG A 110 -8.12 -9.80 -9.59
CA ARG A 110 -8.32 -11.08 -8.95
C ARG A 110 -8.76 -12.11 -9.99
N LYS A 111 -8.07 -13.25 -10.03
CA LYS A 111 -8.37 -14.39 -10.93
C LYS A 111 -8.97 -15.58 -10.17
N GLY A 112 -9.29 -15.40 -8.89
CA GLY A 112 -9.86 -16.44 -8.04
C GLY A 112 -11.33 -16.70 -8.31
N ARG A 113 -11.89 -17.65 -7.55
CA ARG A 113 -13.31 -18.03 -7.60
C ARG A 113 -14.20 -16.83 -7.28
N ASP A 114 -15.31 -16.68 -8.01
CA ASP A 114 -16.34 -15.71 -7.65
C ASP A 114 -17.17 -16.23 -6.47
N TYR A 115 -16.86 -15.77 -5.26
CA TYR A 115 -17.59 -16.17 -4.05
C TYR A 115 -18.88 -15.39 -3.84
N ARG A 116 -19.01 -14.23 -4.50
CA ARG A 116 -20.14 -13.32 -4.34
C ARG A 116 -21.24 -13.51 -5.39
N GLY A 117 -20.93 -14.22 -6.49
CA GLY A 117 -21.85 -14.35 -7.64
C GLY A 117 -22.23 -12.99 -8.23
N GLY A 118 -21.26 -12.04 -8.28
CA GLY A 118 -21.46 -10.67 -8.77
C GLY A 118 -22.28 -9.76 -7.85
N LYS A 119 -22.63 -10.19 -6.62
CA LYS A 119 -23.42 -9.40 -5.66
C LYS A 119 -22.53 -8.51 -4.80
N ASP A 120 -23.11 -7.41 -4.34
CA ASP A 120 -22.51 -6.58 -3.29
C ASP A 120 -22.77 -7.20 -1.91
N ILE A 121 -21.73 -7.22 -1.06
CA ILE A 121 -21.78 -7.75 0.30
C ILE A 121 -22.11 -6.62 1.28
N SER A 122 -23.11 -6.84 2.13
CA SER A 122 -23.40 -5.93 3.24
C SER A 122 -22.40 -6.10 4.38
N ALA A 123 -22.26 -5.07 5.24
CA ALA A 123 -21.42 -5.17 6.44
C ALA A 123 -21.88 -6.29 7.38
N GLN A 124 -23.19 -6.53 7.47
CA GLN A 124 -23.76 -7.61 8.27
C GLN A 124 -23.38 -8.98 7.70
N GLU A 125 -23.58 -9.18 6.41
CA GLU A 125 -23.21 -10.42 5.72
C GLU A 125 -21.71 -10.72 5.83
N PHE A 126 -20.86 -9.69 5.73
CA PHE A 126 -19.43 -9.79 5.96
C PHE A 126 -19.11 -10.28 7.39
N MET A 127 -19.73 -9.68 8.43
CA MET A 127 -19.57 -10.13 9.81
C MET A 127 -20.06 -11.55 10.04
N GLU A 128 -21.22 -11.92 9.50
CA GLU A 128 -21.82 -13.24 9.69
C GLU A 128 -21.00 -14.34 9.00
N THR A 129 -20.47 -14.06 7.81
CA THR A 129 -19.64 -15.01 7.05
C THR A 129 -18.36 -15.34 7.79
N PHE A 130 -17.66 -14.34 8.30
CA PHE A 130 -16.36 -14.53 8.93
C PHE A 130 -16.42 -14.60 10.45
N GLY A 131 -17.52 -14.21 11.08
CA GLY A 131 -17.66 -14.20 12.53
C GLY A 131 -16.85 -13.11 13.23
N PHE A 132 -16.51 -12.00 12.54
CA PHE A 132 -15.80 -10.88 13.14
C PHE A 132 -16.61 -10.24 14.26
N ARG A 133 -15.92 -9.72 15.28
CA ARG A 133 -16.52 -9.04 16.43
C ARG A 133 -17.32 -7.79 16.03
N GLY A 134 -16.88 -7.10 14.97
CA GLY A 134 -17.52 -5.90 14.47
C GLY A 134 -16.82 -5.37 13.22
N VAL A 135 -17.53 -4.50 12.50
CA VAL A 135 -17.03 -3.79 11.33
C VAL A 135 -17.24 -2.30 11.54
N GLU A 136 -16.20 -1.51 11.38
CA GLU A 136 -16.20 -0.06 11.54
C GLU A 136 -15.83 0.62 10.22
N PHE A 137 -16.54 1.71 9.88
CA PHE A 137 -16.25 2.53 8.71
C PHE A 137 -15.82 3.93 9.15
N GLY A 138 -14.73 4.41 8.57
CA GLY A 138 -14.31 5.79 8.69
C GLY A 138 -15.22 6.77 7.93
N ASN A 139 -14.92 8.05 8.08
CA ASN A 139 -15.61 9.13 7.38
C ASN A 139 -15.26 9.16 5.88
N TRP A 140 -15.67 8.13 5.17
CA TRP A 140 -15.48 8.05 3.73
C TRP A 140 -16.54 8.90 3.04
N THR A 141 -16.11 9.59 2.01
CA THR A 141 -16.93 10.58 1.34
C THR A 141 -18.03 9.98 0.48
N ASN A 142 -17.90 8.73 0.01
CA ASN A 142 -18.93 8.12 -0.81
C ASN A 142 -19.19 6.64 -0.48
N GLN A 143 -20.43 6.24 -0.69
CA GLN A 143 -20.93 4.88 -0.43
C GLN A 143 -20.35 3.85 -1.38
N LYS A 144 -20.02 4.25 -2.61
CA LYS A 144 -19.46 3.38 -3.63
C LYS A 144 -18.09 2.85 -3.23
N ASP A 145 -17.22 3.72 -2.69
CA ASP A 145 -15.88 3.31 -2.23
C ASP A 145 -15.97 2.32 -1.05
N ARG A 146 -16.95 2.53 -0.15
CA ARG A 146 -17.20 1.60 0.97
C ARG A 146 -17.60 0.22 0.45
N GLN A 147 -18.49 0.18 -0.53
CA GLN A 147 -18.95 -1.06 -1.13
C GLN A 147 -17.82 -1.82 -1.81
N VAL A 148 -17.01 -1.13 -2.60
CA VAL A 148 -15.82 -1.72 -3.24
C VAL A 148 -14.85 -2.27 -2.22
N ALA A 149 -14.62 -1.56 -1.11
CA ALA A 149 -13.70 -2.00 -0.06
C ALA A 149 -14.19 -3.28 0.66
N ILE A 150 -15.49 -3.35 0.99
CA ILE A 150 -16.08 -4.57 1.59
C ILE A 150 -15.99 -5.75 0.62
N ASN A 151 -16.37 -5.55 -0.64
CA ASN A 151 -16.34 -6.61 -1.64
C ASN A 151 -14.93 -7.17 -1.82
N ASN A 152 -13.93 -6.30 -1.95
CA ASN A 152 -12.54 -6.71 -2.07
C ASN A 152 -12.02 -7.43 -0.82
N ALA A 153 -12.38 -6.96 0.37
CA ALA A 153 -11.99 -7.61 1.62
C ALA A 153 -12.68 -8.98 1.78
N TYR A 154 -13.95 -9.08 1.39
CA TYR A 154 -14.67 -10.35 1.39
C TYR A 154 -13.98 -11.39 0.51
N ASP A 155 -13.72 -11.04 -0.73
CA ASP A 155 -13.04 -11.93 -1.67
C ASP A 155 -11.63 -12.31 -1.18
N ALA A 156 -10.87 -11.36 -0.62
CA ALA A 156 -9.54 -11.62 -0.09
C ALA A 156 -9.55 -12.56 1.13
N PHE A 157 -10.51 -12.42 2.03
CA PHE A 157 -10.66 -13.35 3.15
C PHE A 157 -11.16 -14.73 2.72
N MET A 158 -12.04 -14.81 1.72
CA MET A 158 -12.45 -16.10 1.17
C MET A 158 -11.28 -16.83 0.51
N ASP A 159 -10.45 -16.12 -0.25
CA ASP A 159 -9.22 -16.68 -0.82
C ASP A 159 -8.25 -17.15 0.28
N LEU A 160 -8.09 -16.34 1.34
CA LEU A 160 -7.23 -16.71 2.47
C LEU A 160 -7.73 -17.97 3.17
N ALA A 161 -9.04 -18.08 3.41
CA ALA A 161 -9.65 -19.26 4.01
C ALA A 161 -9.43 -20.51 3.14
N GLU A 162 -9.59 -20.40 1.82
CA GLU A 162 -9.37 -21.48 0.87
C GLU A 162 -7.90 -21.91 0.86
N VAL A 163 -6.96 -20.98 0.78
CA VAL A 163 -5.50 -21.25 0.79
C VAL A 163 -5.06 -21.93 2.09
N LEU A 164 -5.60 -21.49 3.23
CA LEU A 164 -5.29 -22.07 4.53
C LEU A 164 -6.05 -23.40 4.80
N GLY A 165 -7.04 -23.74 4.00
CA GLY A 165 -7.89 -24.92 4.23
C GLY A 165 -8.74 -24.83 5.48
N VAL A 166 -9.14 -23.62 5.90
CA VAL A 166 -9.94 -23.37 7.10
C VAL A 166 -11.33 -22.86 6.76
N SER A 167 -12.28 -22.97 7.69
CA SER A 167 -13.57 -22.32 7.50
C SER A 167 -13.42 -20.79 7.51
N PRO A 168 -14.24 -20.03 6.75
CA PRO A 168 -14.20 -18.57 6.81
C PRO A 168 -14.33 -18.01 8.23
N LYS A 169 -15.13 -18.63 9.09
CA LYS A 169 -15.30 -18.22 10.50
C LYS A 169 -14.04 -18.37 11.35
N ALA A 170 -13.12 -19.26 10.99
CA ALA A 170 -11.86 -19.40 11.70
C ALA A 170 -10.99 -18.13 11.61
N LEU A 171 -11.16 -17.34 10.54
CA LEU A 171 -10.40 -16.11 10.33
C LEU A 171 -10.74 -15.01 11.34
N SER A 172 -11.86 -15.12 12.06
CA SER A 172 -12.18 -14.20 13.17
C SER A 172 -11.34 -14.41 14.44
N LEU A 173 -10.48 -15.43 14.46
CA LEU A 173 -9.69 -15.78 15.64
C LEU A 173 -10.60 -15.98 16.88
N ASN A 174 -11.57 -16.87 16.72
CA ASN A 174 -12.57 -17.16 17.73
C ASN A 174 -13.47 -15.95 18.10
N GLY A 175 -13.82 -15.13 17.10
CA GLY A 175 -14.65 -13.95 17.28
C GLY A 175 -13.94 -12.75 17.95
N LYS A 176 -12.62 -12.83 18.18
CA LYS A 176 -11.86 -11.75 18.83
C LYS A 176 -11.48 -10.63 17.86
N LEU A 177 -11.31 -10.94 16.57
CA LEU A 177 -10.85 -9.98 15.57
C LEU A 177 -11.97 -9.06 15.11
N GLY A 178 -11.71 -7.77 15.06
CA GLY A 178 -12.55 -6.76 14.43
C GLY A 178 -11.94 -6.24 13.13
N MET A 179 -12.77 -5.65 12.30
CA MET A 179 -12.38 -5.04 11.04
C MET A 179 -12.71 -3.56 11.01
N ALA A 180 -11.83 -2.75 10.43
CA ALA A 180 -12.08 -1.34 10.21
C ALA A 180 -11.68 -0.94 8.78
N PHE A 181 -12.50 -0.11 8.16
CA PHE A 181 -12.29 0.38 6.81
C PHE A 181 -12.06 1.89 6.85
N GLY A 182 -10.79 2.33 6.82
CA GLY A 182 -10.41 3.73 6.86
C GLY A 182 -10.88 4.50 8.10
N ALA A 183 -11.22 3.80 9.18
CA ALA A 183 -11.76 4.38 10.40
C ALA A 183 -10.67 4.84 11.36
N ARG A 184 -9.44 4.30 11.23
CA ARG A 184 -8.40 4.41 12.23
C ARG A 184 -7.08 4.88 11.64
N GLY A 185 -6.43 5.81 12.34
CA GLY A 185 -5.09 6.29 12.04
C GLY A 185 -5.00 7.33 10.92
N ARG A 186 -3.89 8.07 10.91
CA ARG A 186 -3.52 9.08 9.88
C ARG A 186 -2.26 8.68 9.11
N GLY A 187 -1.86 7.42 9.20
CA GLY A 187 -0.62 6.92 8.59
C GLY A 187 -0.72 6.74 7.07
N LYS A 188 0.43 6.65 6.41
CA LYS A 188 0.56 6.33 4.97
C LYS A 188 0.51 4.82 4.69
N PHE A 189 0.04 4.01 5.63
CA PHE A 189 -0.01 2.56 5.51
C PHE A 189 -1.21 2.11 4.69
N ASN A 190 -1.05 1.04 3.92
CA ASN A 190 -2.14 0.44 3.14
C ASN A 190 -3.12 -0.32 4.05
N ALA A 191 -2.61 -0.93 5.13
CA ALA A 191 -3.34 -1.59 6.19
C ALA A 191 -2.47 -1.59 7.45
N HIS A 192 -3.05 -1.86 8.61
CA HIS A 192 -2.30 -2.13 9.84
C HIS A 192 -3.16 -2.90 10.85
N TYR A 193 -2.50 -3.70 11.68
CA TYR A 193 -3.11 -4.39 12.80
C TYR A 193 -2.89 -3.60 14.10
N GLU A 194 -3.97 -3.31 14.84
CA GLU A 194 -3.94 -2.64 16.15
C GLU A 194 -4.08 -3.70 17.25
N ARG A 195 -2.97 -4.02 17.93
CA ARG A 195 -2.93 -5.06 18.96
C ARG A 195 -3.83 -4.76 20.16
N ASP A 196 -3.79 -3.53 20.68
CA ASP A 196 -4.58 -3.08 21.82
C ASP A 196 -6.08 -3.20 21.62
N LYS A 197 -6.52 -3.17 20.38
CA LYS A 197 -7.93 -3.25 19.99
C LYS A 197 -8.30 -4.54 19.26
N VAL A 198 -7.31 -5.34 18.90
CA VAL A 198 -7.49 -6.55 18.09
C VAL A 198 -8.31 -6.26 16.82
N VAL A 199 -7.86 -5.27 16.05
CA VAL A 199 -8.54 -4.78 14.83
C VAL A 199 -7.56 -4.68 13.67
N ILE A 200 -7.95 -5.20 12.52
CA ILE A 200 -7.28 -4.89 11.25
C ILE A 200 -7.97 -3.69 10.63
N ASN A 201 -7.21 -2.65 10.35
CA ASN A 201 -7.68 -1.48 9.64
C ASN A 201 -7.15 -1.47 8.21
N LEU A 202 -8.06 -1.49 7.23
CA LEU A 202 -7.75 -1.36 5.81
C LEU A 202 -7.91 0.09 5.37
N THR A 203 -6.94 0.62 4.65
CA THR A 203 -7.05 1.96 4.07
C THR A 203 -7.93 1.95 2.81
N LYS A 204 -8.32 3.15 2.38
CA LYS A 204 -9.38 3.40 1.41
C LYS A 204 -9.25 2.67 0.06
N THR A 205 -8.04 2.45 -0.45
CA THR A 205 -7.86 2.02 -1.85
C THR A 205 -6.88 0.87 -2.08
N LYS A 206 -6.10 0.49 -1.08
CA LYS A 206 -4.98 -0.46 -1.26
C LYS A 206 -4.93 -1.57 -0.19
N GLY A 207 -5.91 -1.59 0.71
CA GLY A 207 -5.84 -2.44 1.90
C GLY A 207 -6.01 -3.93 1.64
N ALA A 208 -6.80 -4.34 0.65
CA ALA A 208 -7.10 -5.76 0.42
C ALA A 208 -5.85 -6.58 0.06
N GLY A 209 -4.89 -6.00 -0.67
CA GLY A 209 -3.61 -6.66 -0.99
C GLY A 209 -2.70 -6.89 0.23
N SER A 210 -2.89 -6.13 1.31
CA SER A 210 -2.14 -6.26 2.57
C SER A 210 -2.90 -7.06 3.64
N LEU A 211 -4.12 -7.50 3.34
CA LEU A 211 -5.01 -8.12 4.32
C LEU A 211 -4.41 -9.35 4.97
N ALA A 212 -3.88 -10.27 4.17
CA ALA A 212 -3.28 -11.50 4.67
C ALA A 212 -2.10 -11.21 5.61
N HIS A 213 -1.26 -10.22 5.27
CA HIS A 213 -0.14 -9.80 6.11
C HIS A 213 -0.61 -9.34 7.49
N GLU A 214 -1.60 -8.45 7.52
CA GLU A 214 -2.15 -7.95 8.79
C GLU A 214 -2.88 -9.04 9.57
N TRP A 215 -3.52 -9.96 8.87
CA TRP A 215 -4.17 -11.11 9.50
C TRP A 215 -3.16 -12.05 10.16
N PHE A 216 -1.99 -12.28 9.55
CA PHE A 216 -0.94 -13.07 10.19
C PHE A 216 -0.36 -12.38 11.43
N HIS A 217 -0.28 -11.05 11.46
CA HIS A 217 0.03 -10.33 12.70
C HIS A 217 -1.04 -10.53 13.77
N ALA A 218 -2.32 -10.50 13.38
CA ALA A 218 -3.41 -10.78 14.31
C ALA A 218 -3.37 -12.23 14.85
N LEU A 219 -3.06 -13.20 13.99
CA LEU A 219 -2.92 -14.61 14.37
C LEU A 219 -1.75 -14.82 15.34
N ASP A 220 -0.59 -14.20 15.07
CA ASP A 220 0.59 -14.28 15.91
C ASP A 220 0.32 -13.69 17.31
N HIS A 221 -0.32 -12.53 17.37
CA HIS A 221 -0.80 -11.95 18.63
C HIS A 221 -1.83 -12.83 19.33
N TYR A 222 -2.77 -13.41 18.59
CA TYR A 222 -3.77 -14.33 19.13
C TYR A 222 -3.11 -15.53 19.83
N PHE A 223 -2.08 -16.13 19.24
CA PHE A 223 -1.34 -17.22 19.88
C PHE A 223 -0.64 -16.76 21.17
N ALA A 224 -0.08 -15.57 21.22
CA ALA A 224 0.49 -15.03 22.44
C ALA A 224 -0.57 -14.89 23.56
N THR A 225 -1.81 -14.50 23.21
CA THR A 225 -2.92 -14.38 24.16
C THR A 225 -3.45 -15.72 24.67
N LEU A 226 -3.15 -16.85 24.02
CA LEU A 226 -3.48 -18.18 24.56
C LEU A 226 -2.61 -18.53 25.76
N GLY A 227 -1.38 -18.08 25.81
CA GLY A 227 -0.49 -18.24 26.97
C GLY A 227 -0.74 -17.20 28.07
N LYS A 228 -1.01 -15.94 27.69
CA LYS A 228 -1.30 -14.82 28.57
C LYS A 228 -2.39 -13.94 27.97
N ALA A 229 -3.58 -13.94 28.55
CA ALA A 229 -4.80 -13.35 27.96
C ALA A 229 -4.71 -11.87 27.61
N ASP A 230 -3.89 -11.10 28.33
CA ASP A 230 -3.65 -9.66 28.12
C ASP A 230 -2.29 -9.37 27.47
N SER A 231 -1.69 -10.36 26.81
CA SER A 231 -0.42 -10.18 26.14
C SER A 231 -0.53 -9.10 25.06
N MET A 232 0.45 -8.19 25.06
CA MET A 232 0.66 -7.21 24.00
C MET A 232 1.81 -7.61 23.09
N GLU A 233 2.39 -8.78 23.29
CA GLU A 233 3.49 -9.33 22.51
C GLU A 233 2.98 -10.15 21.33
N PHE A 234 3.85 -10.45 20.39
CA PHE A 234 3.65 -11.48 19.39
C PHE A 234 4.20 -12.80 19.88
N ALA A 235 3.57 -13.92 19.55
CA ALA A 235 4.05 -15.24 19.96
C ALA A 235 5.47 -15.52 19.45
N THR A 236 5.80 -15.02 18.27
CA THR A 236 7.16 -15.10 17.70
C THR A 236 8.22 -14.33 18.48
N ASN A 237 7.84 -13.42 19.38
CA ASN A 237 8.75 -12.67 20.27
C ASN A 237 8.88 -13.30 21.68
N LEU A 238 8.07 -14.33 21.98
CA LEU A 238 8.12 -15.05 23.25
C LEU A 238 9.20 -16.13 23.15
N HIS A 239 10.40 -15.83 23.64
CA HIS A 239 11.54 -16.74 23.78
C HIS A 239 11.75 -17.18 25.21
#